data_2755e4bd8a6e0e9e70c34061b1ddf8fc
#
_entry.id   2755e4bd8a6e0e9e70c34061b1ddf8fc
#
_cell.length_a   1.000
_cell.length_b   1.000
_cell.length_c   1.000
_cell.angle_alpha   90.00
_cell.angle_beta   90.00
_cell.angle_gamma   90.00
#
_symmetry.space_group_name_H-M   'P 1'
#
loop_
_entity.id
_entity.type
_entity.pdbx_description
1 polymer ?
#
loop_
_entity_poly.entity_id
_entity_poly.type
_entity_poly.pdbx_seq_one_letter_code
_entity_poly.pdbx_strand_id
1 'polypeptide(L)'
;YKPIHWEEAFELVSAQLKELPTPDDAIFYTSGRTSNEAAFLYQLFVRIFGTNNLPDCSNMCHESSGVALNHTLGIGKGSVKLEDFYESELILIFGQNPGTNHPRMLSALEKAKENGAKIVAINPLKEAGLLHFKDPQKVRGVLGKGVAIADLYLQIKINEDVSLLKVVMKRLL
;
A
#
# COMPACT_ATOMS: atom_id res chain seq x y z
N TYR A 1 14.12 -13.54 16.87
CA TYR A 1 14.89 -12.33 17.18
C TYR A 1 15.56 -12.52 18.54
N LYS A 2 16.83 -12.10 18.65
CA LYS A 2 17.64 -12.19 19.85
C LYS A 2 18.23 -10.80 20.11
N PRO A 3 18.17 -10.26 21.34
CA PRO A 3 18.84 -9.02 21.68
C PRO A 3 20.35 -9.16 21.53
N ILE A 4 20.99 -8.13 21.01
CA ILE A 4 22.45 -8.03 20.86
C ILE A 4 22.93 -6.65 21.31
N HIS A 5 24.20 -6.51 21.68
CA HIS A 5 24.82 -5.22 21.96
C HIS A 5 25.12 -4.44 20.68
N TRP A 6 25.21 -3.11 20.79
CA TRP A 6 25.48 -2.25 19.63
C TRP A 6 26.82 -2.55 18.94
N GLU A 7 27.86 -2.85 19.71
CA GLU A 7 29.17 -3.21 19.20
C GLU A 7 29.07 -4.47 18.32
N GLU A 8 28.40 -5.51 18.80
CA GLU A 8 28.16 -6.74 18.03
C GLU A 8 27.33 -6.46 16.76
N ALA A 9 26.33 -5.58 16.84
CA ALA A 9 25.53 -5.19 15.69
C ALA A 9 26.37 -4.48 14.63
N PHE A 10 27.23 -3.54 15.03
CA PHE A 10 28.14 -2.84 14.11
C PHE A 10 29.16 -3.77 13.47
N GLU A 11 29.70 -4.71 14.22
CA GLU A 11 30.62 -5.72 13.68
C GLU A 11 29.92 -6.60 12.64
N LEU A 12 28.74 -7.12 12.95
CA LEU A 12 27.97 -7.97 12.02
C LEU A 12 27.61 -7.23 10.73
N VAL A 13 27.07 -6.02 10.82
CA VAL A 13 26.71 -5.23 9.63
C VAL A 13 27.96 -4.86 8.83
N SER A 14 29.04 -4.45 9.49
CA SER A 14 30.29 -4.09 8.81
C SER A 14 30.92 -5.26 8.11
N ALA A 15 30.91 -6.45 8.72
CA ALA A 15 31.42 -7.67 8.11
C ALA A 15 30.64 -8.01 6.83
N GLN A 16 29.31 -8.00 6.90
CA GLN A 16 28.47 -8.30 5.74
C GLN A 16 28.67 -7.30 4.58
N LEU A 17 28.80 -6.01 4.88
CA LEU A 17 29.04 -5.00 3.85
C LEU A 17 30.43 -5.14 3.22
N LYS A 18 31.45 -5.55 3.99
CA LYS A 18 32.82 -5.77 3.49
C LYS A 18 32.98 -7.03 2.66
N GLU A 19 32.11 -8.03 2.83
CA GLU A 19 32.10 -9.27 2.07
C GLU A 19 31.49 -9.10 0.66
N LEU A 20 30.81 -7.98 0.38
CA LEU A 20 30.23 -7.73 -0.93
C LEU A 20 31.33 -7.54 -1.98
N PRO A 21 31.16 -8.13 -3.19
CA PRO A 21 32.14 -7.99 -4.28
C PRO A 21 32.35 -6.53 -4.70
N THR A 22 31.28 -5.75 -4.71
CA THR A 22 31.30 -4.30 -4.98
C THR A 22 30.30 -3.56 -4.08
N PRO A 23 30.49 -2.27 -3.82
CA PRO A 23 29.50 -1.46 -3.09
C PRO A 23 28.12 -1.43 -3.78
N ASP A 24 28.07 -1.62 -5.09
CA ASP A 24 26.82 -1.61 -5.87
C ASP A 24 25.98 -2.88 -5.68
N ASP A 25 26.52 -3.91 -5.03
CA ASP A 25 25.76 -5.10 -4.64
C ASP A 25 24.89 -4.86 -3.39
N ALA A 26 24.99 -3.68 -2.76
CA ALA A 26 24.14 -3.26 -1.65
C ALA A 26 23.05 -2.30 -2.11
N ILE A 27 21.86 -2.44 -1.51
CA ILE A 27 20.74 -1.50 -1.66
C ILE A 27 20.39 -0.94 -0.28
N PHE A 28 20.26 0.38 -0.19
CA PHE A 28 20.00 1.11 1.05
C PHE A 28 18.64 1.78 1.00
N TYR A 29 17.65 1.19 1.62
CA TYR A 29 16.28 1.69 1.65
C TYR A 29 15.93 2.32 2.99
N THR A 30 15.19 3.42 2.96
CA THR A 30 14.61 4.04 4.16
C THR A 30 13.16 4.46 3.93
N SER A 31 12.39 4.49 5.00
CA SER A 31 11.00 4.94 4.99
C SER A 31 10.90 6.47 4.88
N GLY A 32 9.82 6.98 4.29
CA GLY A 32 9.48 8.40 4.28
C GLY A 32 9.18 9.00 5.67
N ARG A 33 9.19 8.18 6.73
CA ARG A 33 9.04 8.63 8.13
C ARG A 33 10.37 8.95 8.82
N THR A 34 11.48 8.76 8.13
CA THR A 34 12.82 9.13 8.64
C THR A 34 12.94 10.65 8.74
N SER A 35 13.54 11.16 9.81
CA SER A 35 13.82 12.59 9.92
C SER A 35 14.82 13.05 8.85
N ASN A 36 14.82 14.32 8.49
CA ASN A 36 15.72 14.87 7.48
C ASN A 36 17.20 14.69 7.86
N GLU A 37 17.52 14.86 9.14
CA GLU A 37 18.88 14.69 9.68
C GLU A 37 19.34 13.23 9.54
N ALA A 38 18.48 12.28 9.90
CA ALA A 38 18.79 10.86 9.77
C ALA A 38 18.89 10.45 8.28
N ALA A 39 18.03 10.95 7.43
CA ALA A 39 18.09 10.73 5.98
C ALA A 39 19.39 11.27 5.38
N PHE A 40 19.82 12.47 5.79
CA PHE A 40 21.08 13.06 5.36
C PHE A 40 22.29 12.20 5.79
N LEU A 41 22.36 11.80 7.06
CA LEU A 41 23.44 10.95 7.57
C LEU A 41 23.45 9.59 6.87
N TYR A 42 22.28 9.03 6.62
CA TYR A 42 22.16 7.76 5.90
C TYR A 42 22.66 7.88 4.46
N GLN A 43 22.27 8.93 3.75
CA GLN A 43 22.77 9.21 2.41
C GLN A 43 24.30 9.42 2.41
N LEU A 44 24.83 10.16 3.38
CA LEU A 44 26.28 10.38 3.51
C LEU A 44 27.02 9.06 3.72
N PHE A 45 26.51 8.21 4.62
CA PHE A 45 27.05 6.87 4.85
C PHE A 45 27.08 6.04 3.57
N VAL A 46 25.99 5.99 2.81
CA VAL A 46 25.89 5.20 1.57
C VAL A 46 26.88 5.70 0.50
N ARG A 47 27.04 7.02 0.39
CA ARG A 47 28.01 7.62 -0.54
C ARG A 47 29.46 7.36 -0.14
N ILE A 48 29.77 7.41 1.16
CA ILE A 48 31.09 7.04 1.69
C ILE A 48 31.37 5.53 1.48
N PHE A 49 30.34 4.69 1.63
CA PHE A 49 30.43 3.27 1.32
C PHE A 49 30.76 3.01 -0.15
N GLY A 50 30.37 3.89 -1.05
CA GLY A 50 30.78 3.90 -2.45
C GLY A 50 29.68 3.55 -3.46
N THR A 51 28.41 3.68 -3.09
CA THR A 51 27.29 3.47 -4.00
C THR A 51 26.25 4.60 -3.93
N ASN A 52 25.38 4.67 -4.94
CA ASN A 52 24.19 5.51 -4.98
C ASN A 52 22.88 4.68 -5.00
N ASN A 53 22.91 3.43 -4.64
CA ASN A 53 21.75 2.55 -4.60
C ASN A 53 20.81 2.90 -3.45
N LEU A 54 20.18 4.05 -3.57
CA LEU A 54 19.20 4.62 -2.64
C LEU A 54 17.84 4.68 -3.35
N PRO A 55 17.08 3.57 -3.40
CA PRO A 55 15.74 3.61 -3.95
C PRO A 55 14.85 4.54 -3.12
N ASP A 56 14.08 5.37 -3.80
CA ASP A 56 13.16 6.31 -3.19
C ASP A 56 11.87 5.59 -2.78
N CYS A 57 11.40 5.87 -1.57
CA CYS A 57 10.14 5.31 -1.09
C CYS A 57 8.94 5.82 -1.90
N SER A 58 8.96 7.02 -2.45
CA SER A 58 7.89 7.55 -3.29
C SER A 58 7.73 6.77 -4.60
N ASN A 59 8.83 6.36 -5.24
CA ASN A 59 8.80 5.49 -6.43
C ASN A 59 8.14 4.14 -6.14
N MET A 60 8.33 3.60 -4.95
CA MET A 60 7.77 2.32 -4.52
C MET A 60 6.36 2.44 -3.91
N CYS A 61 5.86 3.65 -3.70
CA CYS A 61 4.57 3.91 -3.06
C CYS A 61 3.56 4.45 -4.07
N HIS A 62 3.41 5.77 -4.17
CA HIS A 62 2.34 6.42 -4.94
C HIS A 62 2.82 7.39 -6.03
N GLU A 63 4.09 7.43 -6.37
CA GLU A 63 4.58 8.32 -7.42
C GLU A 63 3.93 8.00 -8.77
N SER A 64 3.83 6.73 -9.14
CA SER A 64 3.14 6.29 -10.35
C SER A 64 1.67 6.70 -10.38
N SER A 65 0.98 6.61 -9.25
CA SER A 65 -0.40 7.08 -9.09
C SER A 65 -0.48 8.60 -9.25
N GLY A 66 0.44 9.35 -8.64
CA GLY A 66 0.51 10.80 -8.74
C GLY A 66 0.74 11.27 -10.17
N VAL A 67 1.66 10.64 -10.89
CA VAL A 67 1.92 10.92 -12.30
C VAL A 67 0.68 10.64 -13.16
N ALA A 68 0.08 9.47 -13.00
CA ALA A 68 -1.13 9.10 -13.77
C ALA A 68 -2.30 10.05 -13.51
N LEU A 69 -2.57 10.37 -12.25
CA LEU A 69 -3.64 11.30 -11.86
C LEU A 69 -3.37 12.72 -12.36
N ASN A 70 -2.12 13.17 -12.33
CA ASN A 70 -1.76 14.50 -12.87
C ASN A 70 -2.02 14.58 -14.37
N HIS A 71 -1.73 13.52 -15.14
CA HIS A 71 -2.03 13.47 -16.56
C HIS A 71 -3.52 13.37 -16.88
N THR A 72 -4.29 12.66 -16.06
CA THR A 72 -5.70 12.37 -16.35
C THR A 72 -6.66 13.37 -15.73
N LEU A 73 -6.36 13.87 -14.53
CA LEU A 73 -7.22 14.76 -13.75
C LEU A 73 -6.62 16.17 -13.58
N GLY A 74 -5.35 16.36 -13.92
CA GLY A 74 -4.64 17.63 -13.69
C GLY A 74 -4.15 17.84 -12.25
N ILE A 75 -4.32 16.85 -11.38
CA ILE A 75 -3.86 16.90 -9.98
C ILE A 75 -3.37 15.53 -9.54
N GLY A 76 -2.17 15.47 -8.98
CA GLY A 76 -1.50 14.22 -8.59
C GLY A 76 -2.00 13.58 -7.29
N LYS A 77 -3.29 13.70 -6.98
CA LYS A 77 -3.92 13.15 -5.78
C LYS A 77 -5.41 12.86 -5.99
N GLY A 78 -6.03 12.16 -5.04
CA GLY A 78 -7.48 11.92 -5.06
C GLY A 78 -8.27 13.23 -5.02
N SER A 79 -9.36 13.29 -5.78
CA SER A 79 -10.21 14.47 -5.96
C SER A 79 -11.61 14.32 -5.35
N VAL A 80 -11.84 13.21 -4.61
CA VAL A 80 -13.13 12.92 -3.96
C VAL A 80 -13.06 13.15 -2.46
N LYS A 81 -14.21 13.38 -1.83
CA LYS A 81 -14.39 13.49 -0.40
C LYS A 81 -14.83 12.16 0.20
N LEU A 82 -14.79 12.06 1.53
CA LEU A 82 -15.24 10.85 2.22
C LEU A 82 -16.74 10.58 2.01
N GLU A 83 -17.53 11.63 1.94
CA GLU A 83 -18.98 11.57 1.72
C GLU A 83 -19.33 10.92 0.38
N ASP A 84 -18.50 11.15 -0.66
CA ASP A 84 -18.71 10.58 -1.99
C ASP A 84 -18.67 9.04 -1.96
N PHE A 85 -17.90 8.44 -1.04
CA PHE A 85 -17.93 6.99 -0.82
C PHE A 85 -19.28 6.50 -0.32
N TYR A 86 -19.96 7.29 0.52
CA TYR A 86 -21.24 6.90 1.09
C TYR A 86 -22.39 6.97 0.09
N GLU A 87 -22.24 7.79 -0.95
CA GLU A 87 -23.22 8.02 -2.01
C GLU A 87 -22.93 7.18 -3.26
N SER A 88 -21.78 6.49 -3.31
CA SER A 88 -21.40 5.65 -4.44
C SER A 88 -22.28 4.41 -4.55
N GLU A 89 -22.72 4.08 -5.75
CA GLU A 89 -23.44 2.84 -6.05
C GLU A 89 -22.51 1.66 -6.31
N LEU A 90 -21.30 1.94 -6.84
CA LEU A 90 -20.26 0.97 -7.14
C LEU A 90 -18.88 1.46 -6.72
N ILE A 91 -18.15 0.64 -5.98
CA ILE A 91 -16.77 0.91 -5.56
C ILE A 91 -15.87 -0.21 -6.07
N LEU A 92 -14.87 0.15 -6.86
CA LEU A 92 -13.84 -0.76 -7.34
C LEU A 92 -12.55 -0.55 -6.55
N ILE A 93 -12.01 -1.59 -5.94
CA ILE A 93 -10.80 -1.54 -5.12
C ILE A 93 -9.72 -2.40 -5.77
N PHE A 94 -8.66 -1.75 -6.26
CA PHE A 94 -7.55 -2.41 -6.93
C PHE A 94 -6.31 -2.45 -6.03
N GLY A 95 -5.75 -3.62 -5.81
CA GLY A 95 -4.45 -3.84 -5.19
C GLY A 95 -4.32 -3.35 -3.74
N GLN A 96 -5.42 -2.95 -3.10
CA GLN A 96 -5.40 -2.41 -1.75
C GLN A 96 -5.67 -3.43 -0.66
N ASN A 97 -4.97 -3.28 0.47
CA ASN A 97 -5.30 -3.94 1.73
C ASN A 97 -5.68 -2.88 2.79
N PRO A 98 -6.93 -2.39 2.77
CA PRO A 98 -7.36 -1.36 3.72
C PRO A 98 -7.36 -1.86 5.17
N GLY A 99 -7.55 -3.14 5.41
CA GLY A 99 -7.51 -3.72 6.75
C GLY A 99 -6.17 -3.53 7.44
N THR A 100 -5.08 -3.57 6.68
CA THR A 100 -3.71 -3.37 7.20
C THR A 100 -3.27 -1.91 7.11
N ASN A 101 -3.48 -1.27 5.96
CA ASN A 101 -2.86 0.04 5.67
C ASN A 101 -3.78 1.24 5.98
N HIS A 102 -5.09 1.05 5.89
CA HIS A 102 -6.09 2.12 6.05
C HIS A 102 -7.33 1.60 6.81
N PRO A 103 -7.21 1.16 8.07
CA PRO A 103 -8.29 0.45 8.77
C PRO A 103 -9.59 1.26 8.87
N ARG A 104 -9.53 2.59 8.95
CA ARG A 104 -10.72 3.44 8.95
C ARG A 104 -11.49 3.45 7.62
N MET A 105 -10.84 3.10 6.51
CA MET A 105 -11.51 2.92 5.23
C MET A 105 -12.55 1.79 5.29
N LEU A 106 -12.31 0.75 6.08
CA LEU A 106 -13.27 -0.35 6.24
C LEU A 106 -14.62 0.13 6.81
N SER A 107 -14.60 1.06 7.77
CA SER A 107 -15.83 1.66 8.30
C SER A 107 -16.56 2.50 7.26
N ALA A 108 -15.84 3.19 6.38
CA ALA A 108 -16.43 3.92 5.26
C ALA A 108 -17.07 2.97 4.22
N LEU A 109 -16.38 1.88 3.90
CA LEU A 109 -16.90 0.86 2.98
C LEU A 109 -18.14 0.14 3.57
N GLU A 110 -18.11 -0.17 4.88
CA GLU A 110 -19.29 -0.72 5.56
C GLU A 110 -20.49 0.23 5.44
N LYS A 111 -20.28 1.53 5.69
CA LYS A 111 -21.33 2.53 5.55
C LYS A 111 -21.84 2.67 4.12
N ALA A 112 -20.95 2.65 3.13
CA ALA A 112 -21.35 2.64 1.71
C ALA A 112 -22.25 1.42 1.39
N LYS A 113 -21.90 0.23 1.90
CA LYS A 113 -22.74 -0.98 1.74
C LYS A 113 -24.09 -0.85 2.44
N GLU A 114 -24.15 -0.27 3.63
CA GLU A 114 -25.41 0.02 4.33
C GLU A 114 -26.32 0.91 3.49
N ASN A 115 -25.74 1.80 2.67
CA ASN A 115 -26.44 2.66 1.72
C ASN A 115 -26.74 1.99 0.36
N GLY A 116 -26.33 0.72 0.17
CA GLY A 116 -26.64 -0.06 -1.04
C GLY A 116 -25.51 -0.20 -2.04
N ALA A 117 -24.33 0.35 -1.78
CA ALA A 117 -23.17 0.21 -2.67
C ALA A 117 -22.77 -1.24 -2.91
N LYS A 118 -22.34 -1.52 -4.13
CA LYS A 118 -21.65 -2.76 -4.49
C LYS A 118 -20.15 -2.54 -4.48
N ILE A 119 -19.42 -3.49 -3.92
CA ILE A 119 -17.96 -3.41 -3.78
C ILE A 119 -17.31 -4.58 -4.51
N VAL A 120 -16.45 -4.27 -5.46
CA VAL A 120 -15.64 -5.25 -6.19
C VAL A 120 -14.18 -5.08 -5.76
N ALA A 121 -13.62 -6.10 -5.16
CA ALA A 121 -12.21 -6.15 -4.81
C ALA A 121 -11.42 -6.89 -5.91
N ILE A 122 -10.38 -6.27 -6.41
CA ILE A 122 -9.49 -6.80 -7.45
C ILE A 122 -8.08 -6.83 -6.86
N ASN A 123 -7.58 -8.03 -6.54
CA ASN A 123 -6.29 -8.16 -5.86
C ASN A 123 -5.69 -9.55 -6.13
N PRO A 124 -4.36 -9.68 -6.27
CA PRO A 124 -3.68 -10.97 -6.36
C PRO A 124 -3.88 -11.87 -5.14
N LEU A 125 -3.97 -11.28 -3.94
CA LEU A 125 -4.20 -11.98 -2.68
C LEU A 125 -5.58 -11.65 -2.11
N LYS A 126 -6.18 -12.62 -1.44
CA LYS A 126 -7.43 -12.42 -0.71
C LYS A 126 -7.14 -11.75 0.64
N GLU A 127 -7.43 -10.47 0.73
CA GLU A 127 -7.19 -9.66 1.94
C GLU A 127 -8.34 -9.80 2.94
N ALA A 128 -8.02 -10.17 4.17
CA ALA A 128 -9.01 -10.49 5.20
C ALA A 128 -10.01 -9.35 5.45
N GLY A 129 -9.55 -8.10 5.48
CA GLY A 129 -10.41 -6.93 5.71
C GLY A 129 -11.41 -6.66 4.59
N LEU A 130 -11.10 -7.07 3.35
CA LEU A 130 -12.03 -6.96 2.21
C LEU A 130 -13.01 -8.14 2.16
N LEU A 131 -12.63 -9.29 2.69
CA LEU A 131 -13.54 -10.44 2.80
C LEU A 131 -14.54 -10.24 3.91
N HIS A 132 -14.07 -9.80 5.09
CA HIS A 132 -14.94 -9.69 6.26
C HIS A 132 -14.41 -8.65 7.25
N PHE A 133 -15.29 -7.77 7.68
CA PHE A 133 -14.98 -6.71 8.63
C PHE A 133 -15.87 -6.79 9.87
N LYS A 134 -15.27 -6.65 11.05
CA LYS A 134 -15.95 -6.46 12.33
C LYS A 134 -15.55 -5.10 12.88
N ASP A 135 -16.46 -4.14 12.84
CA ASP A 135 -16.19 -2.81 13.38
C ASP A 135 -16.13 -2.87 14.92
N PRO A 136 -14.96 -2.61 15.53
CA PRO A 136 -14.82 -2.67 17.00
C PRO A 136 -15.56 -1.54 17.72
N GLN A 137 -16.01 -0.53 17.01
CA GLN A 137 -16.77 0.61 17.56
C GLN A 137 -18.28 0.37 17.55
N LYS A 138 -18.75 -0.68 16.89
CA LYS A 138 -20.18 -1.03 16.83
C LYS A 138 -20.46 -2.28 17.66
N VAL A 139 -21.53 -2.27 18.45
CA VAL A 139 -21.98 -3.45 19.25
C VAL A 139 -22.17 -4.67 18.32
N ARG A 140 -22.74 -4.46 17.14
CA ARG A 140 -22.91 -5.51 16.11
C ARG A 140 -21.58 -6.06 15.61
N GLY A 141 -20.52 -5.25 15.57
CA GLY A 141 -19.17 -5.69 15.19
C GLY A 141 -18.50 -6.51 16.29
N VAL A 142 -18.72 -6.16 17.55
CA VAL A 142 -18.12 -6.84 18.71
C VAL A 142 -18.82 -8.18 18.99
N LEU A 143 -20.16 -8.20 19.03
CA LEU A 143 -20.96 -9.36 19.38
C LEU A 143 -21.55 -10.12 18.18
N GLY A 144 -21.51 -9.52 16.99
CA GLY A 144 -22.11 -10.05 15.77
C GLY A 144 -21.14 -10.76 14.84
N LYS A 145 -21.66 -11.19 13.71
CA LYS A 145 -20.91 -11.88 12.66
C LYS A 145 -20.06 -10.94 11.77
N GLY A 146 -20.19 -9.60 11.94
CA GLY A 146 -19.56 -8.61 11.06
C GLY A 146 -20.22 -8.52 9.67
N VAL A 147 -19.54 -7.88 8.73
CA VAL A 147 -20.03 -7.61 7.37
C VAL A 147 -19.02 -8.09 6.34
N ALA A 148 -19.48 -8.77 5.31
CA ALA A 148 -18.67 -9.04 4.12
C ALA A 148 -18.53 -7.72 3.33
N ILE A 149 -17.31 -7.22 3.15
CA ILE A 149 -17.06 -5.95 2.47
C ILE A 149 -17.20 -6.12 0.95
N ALA A 150 -16.42 -6.99 0.34
CA ALA A 150 -16.51 -7.23 -1.09
C ALA A 150 -17.74 -8.09 -1.44
N ASP A 151 -18.55 -7.63 -2.40
CA ASP A 151 -19.63 -8.41 -3.03
C ASP A 151 -19.06 -9.37 -4.06
N LEU A 152 -18.01 -8.94 -4.77
CA LEU A 152 -17.27 -9.73 -5.75
C LEU A 152 -15.78 -9.58 -5.48
N TYR A 153 -15.08 -10.70 -5.47
CA TYR A 153 -13.63 -10.72 -5.35
C TYR A 153 -13.00 -11.34 -6.59
N LEU A 154 -12.28 -10.55 -7.36
CA LEU A 154 -11.53 -10.97 -8.54
C LEU A 154 -10.07 -11.16 -8.17
N GLN A 155 -9.63 -12.39 -8.07
CA GLN A 155 -8.24 -12.71 -7.83
C GLN A 155 -7.51 -12.76 -9.18
N ILE A 156 -6.71 -11.74 -9.45
CA ILE A 156 -5.93 -11.60 -10.67
C ILE A 156 -4.46 -11.94 -10.43
N LYS A 157 -3.72 -12.21 -11.50
CA LYS A 157 -2.26 -12.27 -11.41
C LYS A 157 -1.67 -10.87 -11.24
N ILE A 158 -0.51 -10.78 -10.62
CA ILE A 158 0.24 -9.51 -10.53
C ILE A 158 0.43 -8.95 -11.93
N ASN A 159 0.23 -7.64 -12.09
CA ASN A 159 0.35 -6.90 -13.35
C ASN A 159 -0.75 -7.15 -14.40
N GLU A 160 -1.83 -7.86 -14.04
CA GLU A 160 -2.97 -8.12 -14.96
C GLU A 160 -4.12 -7.11 -14.83
N ASP A 161 -3.95 -6.06 -14.01
CA ASP A 161 -4.96 -5.00 -13.84
C ASP A 161 -5.30 -4.32 -15.17
N VAL A 162 -4.27 -4.03 -15.98
CA VAL A 162 -4.44 -3.40 -17.31
C VAL A 162 -5.21 -4.32 -18.25
N SER A 163 -4.92 -5.62 -18.24
CA SER A 163 -5.62 -6.63 -19.05
C SER A 163 -7.09 -6.70 -18.67
N LEU A 164 -7.39 -6.74 -17.37
CA LEU A 164 -8.76 -6.73 -16.88
C LEU A 164 -9.51 -5.46 -17.30
N LEU A 165 -8.90 -4.30 -17.11
CA LEU A 165 -9.52 -3.00 -17.49
C LEU A 165 -9.77 -2.89 -18.98
N LYS A 166 -8.86 -3.39 -19.85
CA LYS A 166 -9.08 -3.44 -21.30
C LYS A 166 -10.28 -4.31 -21.67
N VAL A 167 -10.46 -5.45 -21.00
CA VAL A 167 -11.62 -6.32 -21.24
C VAL A 167 -12.92 -5.63 -20.80
N VAL A 168 -12.91 -4.96 -19.64
CA VAL A 168 -14.07 -4.20 -19.16
C VAL A 168 -14.42 -3.09 -20.16
N MET A 169 -13.44 -2.26 -20.58
CA MET A 169 -13.65 -1.20 -21.54
C MET A 169 -14.21 -1.72 -22.87
N LYS A 170 -13.67 -2.83 -23.39
CA LYS A 170 -14.16 -3.46 -24.63
C LYS A 170 -15.64 -3.90 -24.53
N ARG A 171 -16.12 -4.15 -23.33
CA ARG A 171 -17.51 -4.56 -23.12
C ARG A 171 -18.47 -3.39 -22.92
N LEU A 172 -17.93 -2.23 -22.52
CA LEU A 172 -18.70 -1.01 -22.34
C LEU A 172 -18.83 -0.17 -23.60
N LEU A 173 -17.85 -0.28 -24.51
CA LEU A 173 -17.81 0.35 -25.85
C LEU A 173 -18.36 -0.57 -26.93
#